data_99f20e72c8401c35fa3a18baea5f697f
#
_entry.id   99f20e72c8401c35fa3a18baea5f697f
#
_cell.length_a   1.000
_cell.length_b   1.000
_cell.length_c   1.000
_cell.angle_alpha   90.00
_cell.angle_beta   90.00
_cell.angle_gamma   90.00
#
_symmetry.space_group_name_H-M   'P 1'
#
loop_
_entity.id
_entity.type
_entity.pdbx_description
1 polymer ?
#
loop_
_entity_poly.entity_id
_entity_poly.type
_entity_poly.pdbx_seq_one_letter_code
_entity_poly.pdbx_strand_id
1 'polypeptide(L)'
;MPHDRLAVHEKIAFDKWEGYAKAIERGRRVTFGDRFIWAPDSVMMSPLFNDGVPQTAADMFSDEVAEAIARYAPDGDILTPKWRMWWKHMPDYRLASPFTCVVGEWGFSSCDTYAGTLADGTVLELREWDYIWTNQDGQIARWDWFVDSADWARLLALIGLEPRGLRAQDYTVHFLREGGADG
;
A
#
# COMPACT_ATOMS: atom_id res chain seq x y z
N MET A 1 -23.84 -13.09 14.23
CA MET A 1 -23.55 -12.40 15.47
C MET A 1 -22.77 -11.14 15.17
N PRO A 2 -23.42 -9.96 15.25
CA PRO A 2 -22.81 -8.72 14.69
C PRO A 2 -21.55 -8.25 15.41
N HIS A 3 -21.41 -8.56 16.69
CA HIS A 3 -20.28 -8.09 17.50
C HIS A 3 -18.92 -8.65 17.08
N ASP A 4 -18.89 -9.86 16.51
CA ASP A 4 -17.63 -10.50 16.13
C ASP A 4 -17.00 -9.86 14.89
N ARG A 5 -17.81 -9.38 13.93
CA ARG A 5 -17.29 -8.72 12.72
C ARG A 5 -16.64 -7.39 13.03
N LEU A 6 -17.22 -6.58 13.90
CA LEU A 6 -16.65 -5.29 14.29
C LEU A 6 -15.27 -5.51 14.93
N ALA A 7 -15.14 -6.45 15.85
CA ALA A 7 -13.86 -6.78 16.49
C ALA A 7 -12.82 -7.30 15.49
N VAL A 8 -13.23 -8.08 14.49
CA VAL A 8 -12.34 -8.52 13.41
C VAL A 8 -11.84 -7.32 12.59
N HIS A 9 -12.74 -6.41 12.21
CA HIS A 9 -12.38 -5.24 11.45
C HIS A 9 -11.49 -4.26 12.25
N GLU A 10 -11.77 -4.06 13.53
CA GLU A 10 -10.92 -3.28 14.43
C GLU A 10 -9.51 -3.87 14.50
N LYS A 11 -9.41 -5.19 14.58
CA LYS A 11 -8.11 -5.88 14.57
C LYS A 11 -7.37 -5.69 13.25
N ILE A 12 -8.04 -5.87 12.11
CA ILE A 12 -7.42 -5.69 10.79
C ILE A 12 -6.95 -4.24 10.61
N ALA A 13 -7.76 -3.27 11.00
CA ALA A 13 -7.42 -1.86 10.94
C ALA A 13 -6.19 -1.53 11.82
N PHE A 14 -6.17 -2.08 13.03
CA PHE A 14 -5.03 -1.94 13.95
C PHE A 14 -3.77 -2.60 13.40
N ASP A 15 -3.88 -3.81 12.86
CA ASP A 15 -2.75 -4.53 12.26
C ASP A 15 -2.20 -3.79 11.02
N LYS A 16 -3.08 -3.17 10.22
CA LYS A 16 -2.67 -2.28 9.12
C LYS A 16 -1.82 -1.13 9.65
N TRP A 17 -2.33 -0.40 10.64
CA TRP A 17 -1.61 0.73 11.23
C TRP A 17 -0.26 0.30 11.82
N GLU A 18 -0.24 -0.76 12.62
CA GLU A 18 0.99 -1.29 13.21
C GLU A 18 1.98 -1.74 12.13
N GLY A 19 1.48 -2.36 11.05
CA GLY A 19 2.27 -2.77 9.91
C GLY A 19 2.97 -1.58 9.24
N TYR A 20 2.23 -0.54 8.94
CA TYR A 20 2.79 0.68 8.33
C TYR A 20 3.72 1.43 9.29
N ALA A 21 3.35 1.61 10.54
CA ALA A 21 4.20 2.26 11.52
C ALA A 21 5.55 1.55 11.69
N LYS A 22 5.55 0.21 11.74
CA LYS A 22 6.77 -0.60 11.85
C LYS A 22 7.61 -0.57 10.57
N ALA A 23 7.00 -0.53 9.39
CA ALA A 23 7.73 -0.40 8.13
C ALA A 23 8.50 0.92 8.05
N ILE A 24 7.95 1.97 8.64
CA ILE A 24 8.56 3.31 8.68
C ILE A 24 9.67 3.39 9.73
N GLU A 25 9.63 2.59 10.78
CA GLU A 25 10.74 2.44 11.71
C GLU A 25 11.87 1.70 11.02
N ARG A 26 12.87 2.45 10.54
CA ARG A 26 14.06 1.91 9.86
C ARG A 26 14.65 0.70 10.60
N GLY A 27 14.77 -0.42 9.90
CA GLY A 27 15.38 -1.64 10.40
C GLY A 27 14.41 -2.66 11.00
N ARG A 28 13.10 -2.40 11.07
CA ARG A 28 12.12 -3.43 11.42
C ARG A 28 11.48 -4.01 10.16
N ARG A 29 11.52 -5.32 10.04
CA ARG A 29 10.81 -6.07 9.01
C ARG A 29 9.32 -6.07 9.32
N VAL A 30 8.52 -5.80 8.30
CA VAL A 30 7.07 -5.99 8.35
C VAL A 30 6.68 -6.97 7.26
N THR A 31 6.22 -8.15 7.65
CA THR A 31 5.60 -9.09 6.73
C THR A 31 4.13 -8.72 6.55
N PHE A 32 3.77 -8.32 5.35
CA PHE A 32 2.39 -7.96 4.98
C PHE A 32 1.50 -9.20 4.83
N GLY A 33 2.12 -10.37 4.56
CA GLY A 33 1.44 -11.58 4.15
C GLY A 33 0.47 -12.18 5.16
N ASP A 34 0.74 -12.02 6.45
CA ASP A 34 -0.08 -12.65 7.48
C ASP A 34 -1.28 -11.81 7.93
N ARG A 35 -1.38 -10.56 7.48
CA ARG A 35 -2.31 -9.57 8.04
C ARG A 35 -3.45 -9.17 7.12
N PHE A 36 -3.25 -9.28 5.82
CA PHE A 36 -4.27 -9.03 4.81
C PHE A 36 -4.53 -10.29 4.01
N ILE A 37 -5.57 -11.02 4.39
CA ILE A 37 -6.05 -12.17 3.61
C ILE A 37 -7.01 -11.63 2.57
N TRP A 38 -6.62 -11.75 1.30
CA TRP A 38 -7.46 -11.38 0.16
C TRP A 38 -8.40 -12.53 -0.18
N ALA A 39 -9.66 -12.21 -0.45
CA ALA A 39 -10.56 -13.17 -1.07
C ALA A 39 -10.09 -13.47 -2.51
N PRO A 40 -10.26 -14.70 -3.03
CA PRO A 40 -9.81 -15.05 -4.38
C PRO A 40 -10.40 -14.19 -5.50
N ASP A 41 -11.62 -13.68 -5.28
CA ASP A 41 -12.37 -12.81 -6.18
C ASP A 41 -12.28 -11.32 -5.80
N SER A 42 -11.36 -10.97 -4.93
CA SER A 42 -11.20 -9.60 -4.46
C SER A 42 -10.81 -8.65 -5.58
N VAL A 43 -11.23 -7.40 -5.40
CA VAL A 43 -11.03 -6.33 -6.37
C VAL A 43 -10.37 -5.13 -5.68
N MET A 44 -9.38 -4.54 -6.35
CA MET A 44 -8.83 -3.23 -5.99
C MET A 44 -9.28 -2.19 -7.02
N MET A 45 -9.69 -1.03 -6.56
CA MET A 45 -9.95 0.14 -7.40
C MET A 45 -9.15 1.33 -6.89
N SER A 46 -8.52 2.02 -7.81
CA SER A 46 -7.92 3.32 -7.54
C SER A 46 -7.95 4.15 -8.82
N PRO A 47 -8.33 5.43 -8.77
CA PRO A 47 -8.23 6.31 -9.93
C PRO A 47 -6.78 6.52 -10.40
N LEU A 48 -5.81 6.05 -9.62
CA LEU A 48 -4.37 6.20 -9.86
C LEU A 48 -3.75 5.02 -10.60
N PHE A 49 -4.48 3.89 -10.63
CA PHE A 49 -4.04 2.70 -11.34
C PHE A 49 -5.06 2.31 -12.40
N ASN A 50 -4.54 1.81 -13.51
CA ASN A 50 -5.31 1.27 -14.62
C ASN A 50 -6.41 2.24 -15.10
N ASP A 51 -6.11 3.57 -15.07
CA ASP A 51 -7.05 4.65 -15.41
C ASP A 51 -8.40 4.57 -14.67
N GLY A 52 -8.39 4.07 -13.42
CA GLY A 52 -9.58 3.90 -12.59
C GLY A 52 -10.38 2.62 -12.85
N VAL A 53 -9.92 1.76 -13.76
CA VAL A 53 -10.58 0.47 -14.02
C VAL A 53 -10.18 -0.52 -12.90
N PRO A 54 -11.15 -1.13 -12.22
CA PRO A 54 -10.86 -2.09 -11.16
C PRO A 54 -9.99 -3.26 -11.64
N GLN A 55 -9.07 -3.69 -10.78
CA GLN A 55 -8.19 -4.84 -11.01
C GLN A 55 -8.53 -5.96 -10.02
N THR A 56 -8.49 -7.21 -10.47
CA THR A 56 -8.66 -8.37 -9.60
C THR A 56 -7.38 -8.67 -8.81
N ALA A 57 -7.51 -9.46 -7.74
CA ALA A 57 -6.34 -9.96 -7.03
C ALA A 57 -5.39 -10.73 -7.95
N ALA A 58 -5.92 -11.51 -8.90
CA ALA A 58 -5.13 -12.24 -9.87
C ALA A 58 -4.31 -11.31 -10.78
N ASP A 59 -4.86 -10.14 -11.16
CA ASP A 59 -4.11 -9.15 -11.93
C ASP A 59 -2.99 -8.51 -11.11
N MET A 60 -3.28 -8.15 -9.85
CA MET A 60 -2.32 -7.51 -8.95
C MET A 60 -1.20 -8.42 -8.50
N PHE A 61 -1.50 -9.71 -8.28
CA PHE A 61 -0.56 -10.76 -7.87
C PHE A 61 -0.22 -11.69 -9.03
N SER A 62 -0.01 -11.12 -10.21
CA SER A 62 0.39 -11.83 -11.42
C SER A 62 1.71 -12.62 -11.25
N ASP A 63 1.99 -13.53 -12.19
CA ASP A 63 3.25 -14.29 -12.20
C ASP A 63 4.46 -13.34 -12.19
N GLU A 64 4.38 -12.21 -12.89
CA GLU A 64 5.43 -11.18 -12.90
C GLU A 64 5.72 -10.60 -11.51
N VAL A 65 4.66 -10.33 -10.72
CA VAL A 65 4.80 -9.89 -9.33
C VAL A 65 5.38 -11.00 -8.47
N ALA A 66 4.92 -12.23 -8.63
CA ALA A 66 5.44 -13.38 -7.89
C ALA A 66 6.94 -13.61 -8.16
N GLU A 67 7.37 -13.52 -9.42
CA GLU A 67 8.78 -13.58 -9.80
C GLU A 67 9.61 -12.43 -9.20
N ALA A 68 9.06 -11.21 -9.22
CA ALA A 68 9.72 -10.05 -8.61
C ALA A 68 9.86 -10.22 -7.09
N ILE A 69 8.83 -10.71 -6.40
CA ILE A 69 8.89 -11.01 -4.96
C ILE A 69 9.97 -12.06 -4.69
N ALA A 70 9.95 -13.17 -5.42
CA ALA A 70 10.94 -14.24 -5.25
C ALA A 70 12.38 -13.75 -5.43
N ARG A 71 12.59 -12.79 -6.33
CA ARG A 71 13.91 -12.24 -6.64
C ARG A 71 14.36 -11.13 -5.67
N TYR A 72 13.50 -10.17 -5.36
CA TYR A 72 13.86 -8.93 -4.66
C TYR A 72 13.39 -8.86 -3.21
N ALA A 73 12.46 -9.72 -2.82
CA ALA A 73 11.90 -9.83 -1.47
C ALA A 73 11.64 -11.31 -1.10
N PRO A 74 12.68 -12.18 -1.14
CA PRO A 74 12.50 -13.63 -0.98
C PRO A 74 11.97 -14.05 0.40
N ASP A 75 12.01 -13.15 1.36
CA ASP A 75 11.40 -13.33 2.69
C ASP A 75 9.94 -12.88 2.77
N GLY A 76 9.36 -12.44 1.64
CA GLY A 76 7.97 -11.99 1.54
C GLY A 76 7.73 -10.57 2.03
N ASP A 77 8.76 -9.85 2.48
CA ASP A 77 8.64 -8.45 2.91
C ASP A 77 8.62 -7.50 1.72
N ILE A 78 7.43 -7.25 1.17
CA ILE A 78 7.25 -6.33 0.04
C ILE A 78 7.21 -4.85 0.45
N LEU A 79 7.04 -4.54 1.73
CA LEU A 79 6.93 -3.16 2.19
C LEU A 79 8.29 -2.48 2.37
N THR A 80 9.27 -3.19 2.91
CA THR A 80 10.61 -2.62 3.09
C THR A 80 11.22 -2.14 1.76
N PRO A 81 11.14 -2.85 0.63
CA PRO A 81 11.53 -2.33 -0.67
C PRO A 81 10.78 -1.05 -1.07
N LYS A 82 9.46 -0.99 -0.88
CA LYS A 82 8.66 0.21 -1.16
C LYS A 82 9.21 1.42 -0.39
N TRP A 83 9.49 1.26 0.90
CA TRP A 83 10.02 2.35 1.72
C TRP A 83 11.45 2.73 1.35
N ARG A 84 12.31 1.76 1.09
CA ARG A 84 13.69 2.01 0.63
C ARG A 84 13.72 2.81 -0.66
N MET A 85 12.84 2.50 -1.61
CA MET A 85 12.70 3.29 -2.83
C MET A 85 12.38 4.75 -2.51
N TRP A 86 11.39 5.02 -1.64
CA TRP A 86 11.05 6.39 -1.27
C TRP A 86 12.17 7.10 -0.50
N TRP A 87 12.88 6.41 0.39
CA TRP A 87 14.00 6.99 1.14
C TRP A 87 15.21 7.35 0.27
N LYS A 88 15.36 6.78 -0.92
CA LYS A 88 16.37 7.23 -1.89
C LYS A 88 16.13 8.68 -2.33
N HIS A 89 14.86 9.07 -2.47
CA HIS A 89 14.46 10.41 -2.94
C HIS A 89 14.17 11.39 -1.80
N MET A 90 13.64 10.88 -0.71
CA MET A 90 13.23 11.63 0.49
C MET A 90 13.72 10.88 1.73
N PRO A 91 14.93 11.14 2.21
CA PRO A 91 15.54 10.38 3.32
C PRO A 91 14.76 10.45 4.64
N ASP A 92 13.90 11.47 4.80
CA ASP A 92 13.02 11.70 5.94
C ASP A 92 11.56 11.27 5.70
N TYR A 93 11.28 10.54 4.61
CA TYR A 93 9.92 10.09 4.28
C TYR A 93 9.34 9.24 5.42
N ARG A 94 8.16 9.64 5.90
CA ARG A 94 7.53 9.09 7.10
C ARG A 94 6.02 9.28 7.11
N LEU A 95 5.34 8.59 7.98
CA LEU A 95 3.96 8.89 8.37
C LEU A 95 3.97 10.24 9.13
N ALA A 96 3.31 11.24 8.55
CA ALA A 96 3.35 12.63 9.03
C ALA A 96 2.15 13.00 9.92
N SER A 97 1.05 12.25 9.83
CA SER A 97 -0.13 12.46 10.65
C SER A 97 -0.54 11.21 11.40
N PRO A 98 -1.27 11.32 12.53
CA PRO A 98 -1.88 10.17 13.14
C PRO A 98 -2.80 9.45 12.15
N PHE A 99 -2.72 8.14 12.14
CA PHE A 99 -3.63 7.29 11.40
C PHE A 99 -5.06 7.44 11.96
N THR A 100 -6.00 7.73 11.09
CA THR A 100 -7.41 7.82 11.45
C THR A 100 -8.18 6.68 10.80
N CYS A 101 -8.97 5.98 11.59
CA CYS A 101 -9.74 4.83 11.11
C CYS A 101 -11.19 4.90 11.58
N VAL A 102 -12.11 4.54 10.70
CA VAL A 102 -13.54 4.34 11.00
C VAL A 102 -13.88 2.90 10.67
N VAL A 103 -14.34 2.18 11.66
CA VAL A 103 -14.67 0.74 11.56
C VAL A 103 -16.17 0.54 11.58
N GLY A 104 -16.67 -0.34 10.72
CA GLY A 104 -18.08 -0.71 10.60
C GLY A 104 -18.26 -2.21 10.34
N GLU A 105 -19.50 -2.67 10.26
CA GLU A 105 -19.80 -4.07 9.95
C GLU A 105 -19.42 -4.48 8.51
N TRP A 106 -19.27 -3.51 7.63
CA TRP A 106 -18.87 -3.71 6.23
C TRP A 106 -17.36 -3.86 6.04
N GLY A 107 -16.56 -3.36 6.98
CA GLY A 107 -15.14 -3.26 6.90
C GLY A 107 -14.64 -2.01 7.62
N PHE A 108 -13.66 -1.31 7.04
CA PHE A 108 -13.14 -0.08 7.62
C PHE A 108 -12.68 0.90 6.54
N SER A 109 -12.61 2.18 6.90
CA SER A 109 -11.88 3.18 6.14
C SER A 109 -10.76 3.77 6.96
N SER A 110 -9.67 4.16 6.31
CA SER A 110 -8.54 4.82 6.97
C SER A 110 -8.09 6.04 6.18
N CYS A 111 -7.52 7.00 6.91
CA CYS A 111 -6.86 8.16 6.35
C CYS A 111 -5.51 8.33 7.02
N ASP A 112 -4.47 8.44 6.23
CA ASP A 112 -3.10 8.66 6.66
C ASP A 112 -2.41 9.67 5.73
N THR A 113 -1.38 10.33 6.24
CA THR A 113 -0.58 11.28 5.47
C THR A 113 0.89 10.91 5.62
N TYR A 114 1.54 10.74 4.50
CA TYR A 114 2.99 10.55 4.41
C TYR A 114 3.63 11.85 3.94
N ALA A 115 4.81 12.16 4.45
CA ALA A 115 5.56 13.34 4.00
C ALA A 115 7.06 13.04 3.93
N GLY A 116 7.72 13.75 3.04
CA GLY A 116 9.17 13.72 2.92
C GLY A 116 9.69 14.98 2.24
N THR A 117 10.98 15.22 2.40
CA THR A 117 11.65 16.40 1.87
C THR A 117 12.56 16.00 0.72
N LEU A 118 12.36 16.63 -0.44
CA LEU A 118 13.22 16.47 -1.62
C LEU A 118 14.59 17.16 -1.42
N ALA A 119 15.55 16.83 -2.28
CA ALA A 119 16.89 17.41 -2.23
C ALA A 119 16.92 18.94 -2.40
N ASP A 120 15.94 19.52 -3.06
CA ASP A 120 15.79 20.97 -3.25
C ASP A 120 15.06 21.67 -2.08
N GLY A 121 14.70 20.92 -1.03
CA GLY A 121 13.99 21.42 0.13
C GLY A 121 12.47 21.44 -0.01
N THR A 122 11.92 21.01 -1.15
CA THR A 122 10.46 20.89 -1.34
C THR A 122 9.91 19.79 -0.45
N VAL A 123 8.89 20.09 0.35
CA VAL A 123 8.15 19.10 1.12
C VAL A 123 7.02 18.56 0.24
N LEU A 124 6.98 17.24 0.09
CA LEU A 124 5.86 16.53 -0.53
C LEU A 124 5.03 15.85 0.55
N GLU A 125 3.73 15.98 0.46
CA GLU A 125 2.76 15.28 1.31
C GLU A 125 1.86 14.42 0.43
N LEU A 126 1.69 13.17 0.83
CA LEU A 126 0.76 12.23 0.21
C LEU A 126 -0.31 11.85 1.23
N ARG A 127 -1.52 12.30 1.02
CA ARG A 127 -2.67 11.91 1.83
C ARG A 127 -3.41 10.78 1.16
N GLU A 128 -3.58 9.69 1.90
CA GLU A 128 -4.23 8.47 1.43
C GLU A 128 -5.56 8.27 2.14
N TRP A 129 -6.54 7.74 1.40
CA TRP A 129 -7.81 7.25 1.92
C TRP A 129 -8.01 5.85 1.39
N ASP A 130 -8.25 4.93 2.32
CA ASP A 130 -8.59 3.56 2.01
C ASP A 130 -10.02 3.24 2.43
N TYR A 131 -10.73 2.49 1.60
CA TYR A 131 -11.98 1.85 1.93
C TYR A 131 -11.81 0.35 1.70
N ILE A 132 -11.92 -0.43 2.77
CA ILE A 132 -11.68 -1.87 2.73
C ILE A 132 -12.94 -2.58 3.16
N TRP A 133 -13.52 -3.36 2.24
CA TRP A 133 -14.66 -4.23 2.49
C TRP A 133 -14.20 -5.66 2.70
N THR A 134 -14.80 -6.33 3.65
CA THR A 134 -14.54 -7.75 3.93
C THR A 134 -15.74 -8.61 3.59
N ASN A 135 -15.47 -9.86 3.22
CA ASN A 135 -16.49 -10.90 3.12
C ASN A 135 -16.88 -11.47 4.49
N GLN A 136 -17.73 -12.51 4.51
CA GLN A 136 -18.20 -13.13 5.75
C GLN A 136 -17.09 -13.84 6.54
N ASP A 137 -16.02 -14.24 5.87
CA ASP A 137 -14.85 -14.90 6.45
C ASP A 137 -13.78 -13.90 6.94
N GLY A 138 -14.04 -12.60 6.86
CA GLY A 138 -13.11 -11.55 7.25
C GLY A 138 -11.99 -11.28 6.24
N GLN A 139 -12.07 -11.88 5.04
CA GLN A 139 -11.10 -11.65 3.98
C GLN A 139 -11.44 -10.34 3.24
N ILE A 140 -10.43 -9.66 2.71
CA ILE A 140 -10.61 -8.46 1.89
C ILE A 140 -11.29 -8.86 0.58
N ALA A 141 -12.51 -8.35 0.38
CA ALA A 141 -13.28 -8.54 -0.83
C ALA A 141 -13.11 -7.37 -1.81
N ARG A 142 -12.89 -6.17 -1.27
CA ARG A 142 -12.64 -4.98 -2.08
C ARG A 142 -11.76 -4.00 -1.32
N TRP A 143 -10.85 -3.34 -2.03
CA TRP A 143 -10.04 -2.24 -1.55
C TRP A 143 -10.11 -1.08 -2.55
N ASP A 144 -10.71 0.03 -2.14
CA ASP A 144 -10.66 1.28 -2.89
C ASP A 144 -9.62 2.20 -2.24
N TRP A 145 -8.63 2.61 -3.04
CA TRP A 145 -7.51 3.42 -2.60
C TRP A 145 -7.48 4.75 -3.34
N PHE A 146 -7.48 5.84 -2.60
CA PHE A 146 -7.47 7.19 -3.11
C PHE A 146 -6.31 7.97 -2.52
N VAL A 147 -5.65 8.78 -3.36
CA VAL A 147 -4.67 9.77 -2.92
C VAL A 147 -4.88 11.08 -3.70
N ASP A 148 -4.25 12.16 -3.26
CA ASP A 148 -4.19 13.37 -4.07
C ASP A 148 -3.44 13.06 -5.37
N SER A 149 -4.12 13.23 -6.51
CA SER A 149 -3.59 12.82 -7.81
C SER A 149 -2.41 13.69 -8.27
N ALA A 150 -2.35 14.96 -7.85
CA ALA A 150 -1.25 15.86 -8.21
C ALA A 150 0.02 15.48 -7.45
N ASP A 151 -0.08 15.19 -6.16
CA ASP A 151 1.07 14.76 -5.35
C ASP A 151 1.53 13.37 -5.75
N TRP A 152 0.58 12.46 -6.06
CA TRP A 152 0.92 11.15 -6.60
C TRP A 152 1.70 11.25 -7.91
N ALA A 153 1.24 12.08 -8.85
CA ALA A 153 1.94 12.28 -10.12
C ALA A 153 3.37 12.81 -9.92
N ARG A 154 3.58 13.72 -8.95
CA ARG A 154 4.91 14.21 -8.58
C ARG A 154 5.79 13.09 -8.03
N LEU A 155 5.25 12.25 -7.13
CA LEU A 155 5.97 11.13 -6.55
C LEU A 155 6.35 10.10 -7.63
N LEU A 156 5.43 9.77 -8.54
CA LEU A 156 5.71 8.86 -9.65
C LEU A 156 6.82 9.41 -10.57
N ALA A 157 6.79 10.70 -10.86
CA ALA A 157 7.83 11.34 -11.66
C ALA A 157 9.23 11.21 -11.06
N LEU A 158 9.36 11.23 -9.71
CA LEU A 158 10.64 11.03 -9.02
C LEU A 158 11.25 9.65 -9.29
N ILE A 159 10.41 8.65 -9.45
CA ILE A 159 10.82 7.26 -9.71
C ILE A 159 10.73 6.86 -11.18
N GLY A 160 10.49 7.83 -12.06
CA GLY A 160 10.46 7.61 -13.52
C GLY A 160 9.24 6.84 -14.02
N LEU A 161 8.12 6.90 -13.31
CA LEU A 161 6.86 6.31 -13.73
C LEU A 161 5.86 7.38 -14.20
N GLU A 162 5.06 7.01 -15.21
CA GLU A 162 3.97 7.83 -15.71
C GLU A 162 2.64 7.37 -15.09
N PRO A 163 1.76 8.28 -14.61
CA PRO A 163 0.50 7.89 -13.98
C PRO A 163 -0.46 7.22 -14.94
N ARG A 164 -0.48 7.65 -16.21
CA ARG A 164 -1.46 7.19 -17.19
C ARG A 164 -1.23 5.73 -17.56
N GLY A 165 -2.28 4.91 -17.40
CA GLY A 165 -2.22 3.48 -17.69
C GLY A 165 -1.36 2.66 -16.74
N LEU A 166 -0.82 3.26 -15.69
CA LEU A 166 -0.02 2.54 -14.68
C LEU A 166 -0.90 1.49 -13.99
N ARG A 167 -0.51 0.22 -14.06
CA ARG A 167 -1.18 -0.85 -13.35
C ARG A 167 -0.56 -1.03 -11.96
N ALA A 168 -1.34 -1.53 -11.00
CA ALA A 168 -0.84 -1.78 -9.64
C ALA A 168 0.35 -2.75 -9.63
N GLN A 169 0.32 -3.79 -10.48
CA GLN A 169 1.43 -4.74 -10.61
C GLN A 169 2.71 -4.08 -11.17
N ASP A 170 2.61 -3.15 -12.13
CA ASP A 170 3.78 -2.45 -12.68
C ASP A 170 4.47 -1.62 -11.60
N TYR A 171 3.69 -0.92 -10.78
CA TYR A 171 4.19 -0.18 -9.63
C TYR A 171 4.84 -1.11 -8.60
N THR A 172 4.20 -2.26 -8.32
CA THR A 172 4.74 -3.26 -7.39
C THR A 172 6.08 -3.82 -7.85
N VAL A 173 6.18 -4.24 -9.10
CA VAL A 173 7.43 -4.73 -9.68
C VAL A 173 8.52 -3.66 -9.65
N HIS A 174 8.14 -2.40 -9.94
CA HIS A 174 9.06 -1.28 -9.93
C HIS A 174 9.67 -1.06 -8.54
N PHE A 175 8.85 -0.92 -7.48
CA PHE A 175 9.38 -0.65 -6.15
C PHE A 175 10.15 -1.85 -5.57
N LEU A 176 9.76 -3.08 -5.90
CA LEU A 176 10.51 -4.28 -5.53
C LEU A 176 11.92 -4.24 -6.12
N ARG A 177 12.03 -3.91 -7.41
CA ARG A 177 13.33 -3.81 -8.09
C ARG A 177 14.20 -2.68 -7.53
N GLU A 178 13.62 -1.48 -7.37
CA GLU A 178 14.37 -0.29 -6.94
C GLU A 178 14.77 -0.31 -5.46
N GLY A 179 14.00 -0.95 -4.61
CA GLY A 179 14.22 -0.98 -3.17
C GLY A 179 14.61 -2.35 -2.60
N GLY A 180 14.69 -3.39 -3.43
CA GLY A 180 15.10 -4.73 -3.03
C GLY A 180 16.55 -4.83 -2.58
N ALA A 181 16.97 -6.02 -2.14
CA ALA A 181 18.29 -6.25 -1.53
C ALA A 181 19.47 -5.98 -2.47
N ASP A 182 19.24 -6.07 -3.78
CA ASP A 182 20.27 -5.90 -4.85
C ASP A 182 20.11 -4.57 -5.63
N GLY A 183 19.25 -3.67 -5.13
CA GLY A 183 18.94 -2.38 -5.75
C GLY A 183 19.72 -1.19 -5.20
#